data_a4e26d3b7f4c6e2501e9cb310da40066
#
_entry.id   a4e26d3b7f4c6e2501e9cb310da40066
#
_cell.length_a   1.000
_cell.length_b   1.000
_cell.length_c   1.000
_cell.angle_alpha   90.00
_cell.angle_beta   90.00
_cell.angle_gamma   90.00
#
_symmetry.space_group_name_H-M   'P 1'
#
loop_
_entity.id
_entity.type
_entity.pdbx_description
1 polymer ?
#
loop_
_entity_poly.entity_id
_entity_poly.type
_entity_poly.pdbx_seq_one_letter_code
_entity_poly.pdbx_strand_id
1 'polypeptide(L)' 'MKNDVNSLKMRLKELDEKIKAVEKQLPAHSVKPPIMTQLFELEDERDAVCKELERLKQV' A
#
# COMPACT_ATOMS: atom_id res chain seq x y z
N MET A 1 14.92 12.25 -6.42
CA MET A 1 14.77 10.84 -6.11
C MET A 1 14.35 10.07 -7.34
N LYS A 2 14.93 8.93 -7.52
CA LYS A 2 14.66 8.14 -8.72
C LYS A 2 13.59 7.09 -8.44
N ASN A 3 12.61 7.02 -9.33
CA ASN A 3 11.58 6.00 -9.26
C ASN A 3 12.05 4.75 -9.99
N ASP A 4 13.06 4.10 -9.45
CA ASP A 4 13.52 2.87 -10.05
C ASP A 4 12.80 1.67 -9.45
N VAL A 5 13.01 0.50 -10.06
CA VAL A 5 12.30 -0.70 -9.65
C VAL A 5 12.59 -1.06 -8.19
N ASN A 6 13.84 -0.91 -7.76
CA ASN A 6 14.19 -1.25 -6.39
C ASN A 6 13.50 -0.35 -5.37
N SER A 7 13.48 0.95 -5.64
CA SER A 7 12.81 1.91 -4.76
C SER A 7 11.32 1.60 -4.68
N LEU A 8 10.70 1.32 -5.80
CA LEU A 8 9.27 1.00 -5.84
C LEU A 8 8.96 -0.29 -5.11
N LYS A 9 9.81 -1.29 -5.25
CA LYS A 9 9.62 -2.55 -4.53
C LYS A 9 9.71 -2.37 -3.02
N MET A 10 10.66 -1.56 -2.58
CA MET A 10 10.79 -1.27 -1.15
C MET A 10 9.56 -0.52 -0.64
N ARG A 11 9.10 0.44 -1.41
CA ARG A 11 7.90 1.18 -1.03
C ARG A 11 6.69 0.27 -0.96
N LEU A 12 6.56 -0.62 -1.94
CA LEU A 12 5.45 -1.57 -1.96
C LEU A 12 5.49 -2.46 -0.73
N LYS A 13 6.65 -2.92 -0.34
CA LYS A 13 6.79 -3.76 0.85
C LYS A 13 6.37 -2.99 2.10
N GLU A 14 6.80 -1.74 2.23
CA GLU A 14 6.42 -0.92 3.36
C GLU A 14 4.92 -0.71 3.43
N LEU A 15 4.30 -0.42 2.29
CA LEU A 15 2.86 -0.22 2.22
C LEU A 15 2.12 -1.50 2.59
N ASP A 16 2.60 -2.63 2.09
CA ASP A 16 1.98 -3.91 2.39
C ASP A 16 2.03 -4.21 3.89
N GLU A 17 3.17 -3.94 4.52
CA GLU A 17 3.31 -4.13 5.95
C GLU A 17 2.38 -3.21 6.73
N LYS A 18 2.26 -1.97 6.30
CA LYS A 18 1.35 -1.03 6.95
C LYS A 18 -0.10 -1.47 6.82
N ILE A 19 -0.48 -1.95 5.64
CA ILE A 19 -1.82 -2.46 5.41
C ILE A 19 -2.11 -3.63 6.35
N LYS A 20 -1.18 -4.56 6.45
CA LYS A 20 -1.36 -5.71 7.34
C LYS A 20 -1.48 -5.28 8.78
N ALA A 21 -0.70 -4.31 9.20
CA ALA A 21 -0.78 -3.80 10.57
C ALA A 21 -2.13 -3.17 10.85
N VAL A 22 -2.65 -2.40 9.90
CA VAL A 22 -3.96 -1.79 10.07
C VAL A 22 -5.05 -2.87 10.13
N GLU A 23 -4.95 -3.87 9.25
CA GLU A 23 -5.93 -4.95 9.24
C GLU A 23 -5.95 -5.72 10.55
N LYS A 24 -4.78 -5.91 11.15
CA LYS A 24 -4.71 -6.58 12.45
C LYS A 24 -5.35 -5.78 13.56
N GLN A 25 -5.38 -4.46 13.41
CA GLN A 25 -5.98 -3.59 14.41
C GLN A 25 -7.49 -3.47 14.26
N LEU A 26 -8.04 -3.96 13.15
CA LEU A 26 -9.49 -3.88 12.93
C LEU A 26 -10.21 -4.83 13.88
N PRO A 27 -11.19 -4.33 14.66
CA PRO A 27 -12.00 -5.21 15.49
C PRO A 27 -12.85 -6.14 14.62
N ALA A 28 -13.16 -7.30 15.16
CA ALA A 28 -13.91 -8.28 14.39
C ALA A 28 -15.34 -7.81 14.07
N HIS A 29 -15.89 -6.91 14.90
CA HIS A 29 -17.30 -6.57 14.79
C HIS A 29 -17.57 -5.09 14.59
N SER A 30 -16.58 -4.25 14.64
CA SER A 30 -16.81 -2.84 14.41
C SER A 30 -15.57 -2.22 13.79
N VAL A 31 -15.78 -1.53 12.69
CA VAL A 31 -14.71 -0.86 11.98
C VAL A 31 -14.96 0.64 12.10
N LYS A 32 -14.01 1.34 12.69
CA LYS A 32 -14.14 2.77 12.83
C LYS A 32 -13.83 3.47 11.50
N PRO A 33 -14.61 4.47 11.10
CA PRO A 33 -14.39 5.17 9.84
C PRO A 33 -12.96 5.68 9.64
N PRO A 34 -12.29 6.24 10.65
CA PRO A 34 -10.91 6.68 10.44
C PRO A 34 -9.96 5.56 10.05
N ILE A 35 -10.17 4.37 10.58
CA ILE A 35 -9.32 3.22 10.24
C ILE A 35 -9.57 2.79 8.80
N MET A 36 -10.82 2.80 8.37
CA MET A 36 -11.16 2.46 6.99
C MET A 36 -10.55 3.45 6.01
N THR A 37 -10.63 4.74 6.32
CA THR A 37 -10.03 5.76 5.47
C THR A 37 -8.53 5.54 5.33
N GLN A 38 -7.87 5.25 6.44
CA GLN A 38 -6.44 5.01 6.43
C GLN A 38 -6.10 3.79 5.57
N LEU A 39 -6.89 2.74 5.69
CA LEU A 39 -6.67 1.53 4.90
C LEU A 39 -6.85 1.81 3.41
N PHE A 40 -7.89 2.53 3.04
CA PHE A 40 -8.11 2.89 1.65
C PHE A 40 -6.98 3.72 1.08
N GLU A 41 -6.47 4.66 1.85
CA GLU A 41 -5.35 5.47 1.40
C GLU A 41 -4.10 4.62 1.15
N LEU A 42 -3.83 3.68 2.04
CA LEU A 42 -2.69 2.80 1.88
C LEU A 42 -2.86 1.89 0.66
N GLU A 43 -4.07 1.39 0.46
CA GLU A 43 -4.35 0.54 -0.71
C GLU A 43 -4.22 1.33 -2.00
N ASP A 44 -4.66 2.58 -2.01
CA ASP A 44 -4.50 3.43 -3.18
C ASP A 44 -3.04 3.66 -3.51
N GLU A 45 -2.23 3.95 -2.50
CA GLU A 45 -0.80 4.13 -2.72
C GLU A 45 -0.16 2.85 -3.23
N ARG A 46 -0.53 1.72 -2.65
CA ARG A 46 0.01 0.44 -3.10
C ARG A 46 -0.34 0.18 -4.56
N ASP A 47 -1.58 0.46 -4.93
CA ASP A 47 -2.01 0.27 -6.31
C ASP A 47 -1.23 1.16 -7.25
N ALA A 48 -1.01 2.42 -6.88
CA ALA A 48 -0.24 3.34 -7.70
C ALA A 48 1.20 2.85 -7.89
N VAL A 49 1.81 2.34 -6.82
CA VAL A 49 3.17 1.81 -6.90
C VAL A 49 3.20 0.57 -7.78
N CYS A 50 2.20 -0.30 -7.64
CA CYS A 50 2.12 -1.49 -8.49
C CYS A 50 2.02 -1.13 -9.96
N LYS A 51 1.19 -0.15 -10.28
CA LYS A 51 1.04 0.29 -11.67
C LYS A 51 2.34 0.85 -12.22
N GLU A 52 3.04 1.61 -11.40
CA GLU A 52 4.31 2.16 -11.82
C GLU A 52 5.34 1.05 -12.05
N LEU A 53 5.36 0.05 -11.20
CA LEU A 53 6.24 -1.10 -11.38
C LEU A 53 5.92 -1.84 -12.68
N GLU A 54 4.65 -2.03 -12.97
CA GLU A 54 4.26 -2.70 -14.19
C GLU A 54 4.69 -1.93 -15.43
N ARG A 55 4.59 -0.61 -15.38
CA ARG A 55 5.04 0.22 -16.49
C ARG A 55 6.52 0.04 -16.73
N LEU A 56 7.32 0.01 -15.66
CA LEU A 56 8.76 -0.16 -15.78
C LEU A 56 9.14 -1.54 -16.28
N LYS A 57 8.36 -2.54 -15.92
CA LYS A 57 8.64 -3.91 -16.37
C LYS A 57 8.30 -4.15 -17.83
N GLN A 58 7.39 -3.36 -18.37
CA GLN A 58 6.94 -3.54 -19.75
C GLN A 58 7.85 -2.91 -20.79
N VAL A 59 8.87 -2.23 -20.36
CA VAL A 59 9.80 -1.58 -21.28
C VAL A 59 10.81 -2.54 -21.85
#